data_087747029b29faeb693eac1d5ebfbe2d
#
_entry.id   087747029b29faeb693eac1d5ebfbe2d
#
_cell.length_a   1.000
_cell.length_b   1.000
_cell.length_c   1.000
_cell.angle_alpha   90.00
_cell.angle_beta   90.00
_cell.angle_gamma   90.00
#
_symmetry.space_group_name_H-M   'P 1'
#
loop_
_entity.id
_entity.type
_entity.pdbx_description
1 polymer ?
#
loop_
_entity_poly.entity_id
_entity_poly.type
_entity_poly.pdbx_seq_one_letter_code
_entity_poly.pdbx_strand_id
1 'polypeptide(L)'
;MARLIVRLVTMAVALVLIDLSVAHYLRPRQSYDADWRLPRTQSMSALPGYVNHIEGLRRDALRPRVLFLGASPTWGEMNSDRHRTYSADFARTARAAGTAARVYNLGADGALVADQYFIADRLAGHADLLGIQLTYHTFNPAARIDGAERFSELPTILGEPVGAQVAKVLGIDRTPLFNLSGAVDRTLDRHWLLFREHDELASRLFGRPARDELYARWQKLSGSAPKELPLAPSLPKNARFDQLDPARQTEIVERYADFASFQIRRSDSELRMLDLLCARMESRHARAVFFMSPLNLGALESFGVFDHRLYSANVAIIRSIVERHGLSFIDWNQPGRELPSALFADATHTTDQGSAVFARRLYRALAPLFAGGAQS
;
A
#
# COMPACT_ATOMS: atom_id res chain seq x y z
N MET A 1 -11.07 30.11 40.92
CA MET A 1 -11.46 30.19 39.48
C MET A 1 -10.36 30.80 38.61
N ALA A 2 -9.86 32.02 38.87
CA ALA A 2 -8.81 32.69 38.07
C ALA A 2 -7.54 31.86 37.86
N ARG A 3 -6.99 31.22 38.90
CA ARG A 3 -5.79 30.35 38.79
C ARG A 3 -6.01 29.13 37.90
N LEU A 4 -7.22 28.55 37.86
CA LEU A 4 -7.55 27.43 36.99
C LEU A 4 -7.61 27.88 35.53
N ILE A 5 -8.25 29.02 35.26
CA ILE A 5 -8.33 29.62 33.92
C ILE A 5 -6.94 29.91 33.38
N VAL A 6 -6.07 30.52 34.18
CA VAL A 6 -4.67 30.80 33.79
C VAL A 6 -3.94 29.50 33.43
N ARG A 7 -4.06 28.46 34.25
CA ARG A 7 -3.43 27.16 33.96
C ARG A 7 -3.94 26.53 32.65
N LEU A 8 -5.26 26.57 32.41
CA LEU A 8 -5.85 26.03 31.18
C LEU A 8 -5.40 26.82 29.95
N VAL A 9 -5.36 28.15 30.03
CA VAL A 9 -4.86 29.02 28.95
C VAL A 9 -3.38 28.75 28.68
N THR A 10 -2.55 28.67 29.73
CA THR A 10 -1.12 28.37 29.57
C THR A 10 -0.90 26.99 28.90
N MET A 11 -1.68 25.99 29.32
CA MET A 11 -1.60 24.65 28.71
C MET A 11 -2.03 24.68 27.23
N ALA A 12 -3.12 25.37 26.91
CA ALA A 12 -3.57 25.49 25.51
C ALA A 12 -2.54 26.22 24.64
N VAL A 13 -1.94 27.29 25.12
CA VAL A 13 -0.87 28.01 24.42
C VAL A 13 0.36 27.10 24.22
N ALA A 14 0.76 26.36 25.26
CA ALA A 14 1.88 25.42 25.16
C ALA A 14 1.62 24.35 24.11
N LEU A 15 0.41 23.78 24.06
CA LEU A 15 0.02 22.78 23.06
C LEU A 15 0.06 23.35 21.62
N VAL A 16 -0.43 24.57 21.43
CA VAL A 16 -0.37 25.25 20.12
C VAL A 16 1.09 25.52 19.71
N LEU A 17 1.94 25.96 20.63
CA LEU A 17 3.36 26.19 20.33
C LEU A 17 4.09 24.88 19.98
N ILE A 18 3.78 23.79 20.68
CA ILE A 18 4.32 22.45 20.37
C ILE A 18 3.86 22.04 18.96
N ASP A 19 2.58 22.18 18.66
CA ASP A 19 2.02 21.80 17.34
C ASP A 19 2.68 22.59 16.20
N LEU A 20 2.84 23.91 16.38
CA LEU A 20 3.55 24.77 15.43
C LEU A 20 5.03 24.37 15.28
N SER A 21 5.68 24.00 16.38
CA SER A 21 7.08 23.53 16.37
C SER A 21 7.22 22.22 15.62
N VAL A 22 6.29 21.28 15.82
CA VAL A 22 6.22 20.01 15.08
C VAL A 22 5.98 20.29 13.60
N ALA A 23 5.05 21.17 13.25
CA ALA A 23 4.81 21.57 11.87
C ALA A 23 6.07 22.18 11.24
N HIS A 24 6.77 23.05 11.94
CA HIS A 24 8.01 23.65 11.46
C HIS A 24 9.13 22.62 11.30
N TYR A 25 9.23 21.65 12.21
CA TYR A 25 10.22 20.57 12.15
C TYR A 25 9.94 19.60 11.02
N LEU A 26 8.68 19.21 10.80
CA LEU A 26 8.31 18.19 9.82
C LEU A 26 8.24 18.74 8.38
N ARG A 27 7.69 19.94 8.16
CA ARG A 27 7.50 20.54 6.83
C ARG A 27 8.74 20.54 5.93
N PRO A 28 9.93 20.97 6.36
CA PRO A 28 11.11 20.95 5.51
C PRO A 28 11.61 19.54 5.19
N ARG A 29 11.18 18.55 5.97
CA ARG A 29 11.61 17.16 5.89
C ARG A 29 10.60 16.25 5.22
N GLN A 30 9.36 16.72 5.10
CA GLN A 30 8.29 16.09 4.33
C GLN A 30 8.38 16.54 2.87
N SER A 31 9.46 16.20 2.18
CA SER A 31 9.61 16.52 0.76
C SER A 31 8.86 15.49 -0.08
N TYR A 32 7.56 15.32 0.19
CA TYR A 32 6.70 14.41 -0.57
C TYR A 32 6.68 14.75 -2.07
N ASP A 33 6.92 16.03 -2.43
CA ASP A 33 6.95 16.46 -3.82
C ASP A 33 8.23 16.11 -4.58
N ALA A 34 9.35 16.04 -3.91
CA ALA A 34 10.59 15.57 -4.55
C ALA A 34 10.54 14.05 -4.74
N ASP A 35 9.50 13.41 -4.16
CA ASP A 35 9.63 12.05 -3.78
C ASP A 35 8.35 11.26 -4.01
N TRP A 36 8.32 10.62 -5.16
CA TRP A 36 8.06 9.22 -5.23
C TRP A 36 8.58 8.43 -4.02
N ARG A 37 9.05 9.06 -2.98
CA ARG A 37 9.67 8.57 -1.77
C ARG A 37 8.67 8.58 -0.66
N LEU A 38 7.63 7.83 -0.76
CA LEU A 38 6.97 7.49 0.47
C LEU A 38 7.98 6.86 1.40
N PRO A 39 8.09 7.37 2.60
CA PRO A 39 8.62 6.53 3.63
C PRO A 39 7.84 5.24 3.51
N ARG A 40 8.54 4.12 3.40
CA ARG A 40 7.91 2.82 3.58
C ARG A 40 7.20 2.93 4.90
N THR A 41 5.89 3.18 4.84
CA THR A 41 5.12 3.35 6.06
C THR A 41 5.14 2.03 6.76
N GLN A 42 5.92 1.93 7.82
CA GLN A 42 5.88 0.79 8.71
C GLN A 42 4.60 0.79 9.53
N SER A 43 3.89 1.91 9.57
CA SER A 43 2.59 2.02 10.21
C SER A 43 1.59 2.71 9.28
N MET A 44 0.35 2.23 9.30
CA MET A 44 -0.76 2.84 8.57
C MET A 44 -1.06 4.26 9.08
N SER A 45 -0.57 4.65 10.25
CA SER A 45 -0.77 5.98 10.85
C SER A 45 -0.12 7.13 10.07
N ALA A 46 0.94 6.88 9.32
CA ALA A 46 1.57 7.90 8.47
C ALA A 46 0.82 8.14 7.14
N LEU A 47 -0.07 7.23 6.75
CA LEU A 47 -0.81 7.30 5.50
C LEU A 47 -1.74 8.52 5.40
N PRO A 48 -2.48 8.94 6.46
CA PRO A 48 -3.36 10.12 6.39
C PRO A 48 -2.62 11.41 6.07
N GLY A 49 -1.47 11.64 6.69
CA GLY A 49 -0.65 12.83 6.42
C GLY A 49 -0.24 12.90 4.96
N TYR A 50 0.09 11.76 4.39
CA TYR A 50 0.49 11.65 3.01
C TYR A 50 -0.69 11.80 2.03
N VAL A 51 -1.82 11.17 2.31
CA VAL A 51 -3.05 11.35 1.54
C VAL A 51 -3.48 12.81 1.54
N ASN A 52 -3.52 13.45 2.73
CA ASN A 52 -3.83 14.87 2.87
C ASN A 52 -2.85 15.77 2.09
N HIS A 53 -1.56 15.41 2.07
CA HIS A 53 -0.58 16.13 1.26
C HIS A 53 -0.91 16.05 -0.24
N ILE A 54 -1.18 14.85 -0.77
CA ILE A 54 -1.54 14.65 -2.17
C ILE A 54 -2.81 15.44 -2.55
N GLU A 55 -3.82 15.45 -1.68
CA GLU A 55 -5.05 16.23 -1.86
C GLU A 55 -4.79 17.72 -1.93
N GLY A 56 -3.89 18.23 -1.09
CA GLY A 56 -3.52 19.65 -1.04
C GLY A 56 -2.71 20.13 -2.24
N LEU A 57 -2.19 19.23 -3.07
CA LEU A 57 -1.39 19.60 -4.22
C LEU A 57 -2.26 20.18 -5.36
N ARG A 58 -1.82 21.30 -5.93
CA ARG A 58 -2.45 21.85 -7.14
C ARG A 58 -2.19 20.92 -8.33
N ARG A 59 -3.20 20.82 -9.20
CA ARG A 59 -3.02 20.14 -10.50
C ARG A 59 -2.03 20.95 -11.35
N ASP A 60 -1.12 20.21 -11.99
CA ASP A 60 -0.14 20.75 -12.92
C ASP A 60 -0.22 19.93 -14.22
N ALA A 61 -0.81 20.50 -15.25
CA ALA A 61 -1.00 19.81 -16.54
C ALA A 61 0.32 19.35 -17.18
N LEU A 62 1.45 20.02 -16.85
CA LEU A 62 2.77 19.67 -17.36
C LEU A 62 3.43 18.53 -16.57
N ARG A 63 2.86 18.14 -15.45
CA ARG A 63 3.41 17.14 -14.54
C ARG A 63 2.32 16.17 -14.08
N PRO A 64 1.95 15.19 -14.91
CA PRO A 64 0.91 14.24 -14.55
C PRO A 64 1.23 13.54 -13.23
N ARG A 65 0.21 13.42 -12.40
CA ARG A 65 0.28 12.77 -11.10
C ARG A 65 -0.11 11.31 -11.23
N VAL A 66 0.84 10.44 -10.93
CA VAL A 66 0.67 8.99 -10.97
C VAL A 66 0.73 8.44 -9.56
N LEU A 67 -0.30 7.74 -9.14
CA LEU A 67 -0.36 7.10 -7.84
C LEU A 67 -0.33 5.60 -8.02
N PHE A 68 0.64 4.92 -7.39
CA PHE A 68 0.68 3.46 -7.33
C PHE A 68 0.17 2.98 -5.98
N LEU A 69 -0.90 2.19 -6.01
CA LEU A 69 -1.48 1.50 -4.87
C LEU A 69 -1.13 0.01 -4.96
N GLY A 70 -0.98 -0.64 -3.83
CA GLY A 70 -0.71 -2.08 -3.79
C GLY A 70 -0.20 -2.55 -2.44
N ALA A 71 0.17 -3.83 -2.41
CA ALA A 71 0.70 -4.51 -1.23
C ALA A 71 2.23 -4.37 -1.14
N SER A 72 2.87 -5.31 -0.44
CA SER A 72 4.33 -5.36 -0.22
C SER A 72 5.19 -5.22 -1.49
N PRO A 73 4.81 -5.73 -2.69
CA PRO A 73 5.61 -5.48 -3.89
C PRO A 73 5.61 -4.00 -4.31
N THR A 74 4.48 -3.28 -4.15
CA THR A 74 4.40 -1.83 -4.40
C THR A 74 5.18 -1.06 -3.33
N TRP A 75 5.02 -1.45 -2.08
CA TRP A 75 5.78 -0.90 -0.96
C TRP A 75 7.29 -1.08 -1.14
N GLY A 76 7.72 -2.15 -1.83
CA GLY A 76 9.12 -2.46 -2.11
C GLY A 76 9.80 -3.17 -0.95
N GLU A 77 9.13 -4.17 -0.36
CA GLU A 77 9.59 -4.88 0.84
C GLU A 77 11.02 -5.39 0.71
N MET A 78 11.37 -6.01 -0.42
CA MET A 78 12.69 -6.60 -0.66
C MET A 78 13.69 -5.67 -1.33
N ASN A 79 13.30 -4.43 -1.65
CA ASN A 79 14.23 -3.47 -2.19
C ASN A 79 15.20 -2.94 -1.12
N SER A 80 16.43 -2.64 -1.51
CA SER A 80 17.50 -2.16 -0.60
C SER A 80 17.11 -0.86 0.09
N ASP A 81 16.46 0.03 -0.66
CA ASP A 81 15.93 1.27 -0.14
C ASP A 81 14.68 1.75 -0.93
N ARG A 82 14.03 2.80 -0.43
CA ARG A 82 12.84 3.40 -1.03
C ARG A 82 13.04 3.97 -2.44
N HIS A 83 14.28 4.28 -2.82
CA HIS A 83 14.61 4.80 -4.15
C HIS A 83 14.76 3.69 -5.18
N ARG A 84 14.70 2.43 -4.75
CA ARG A 84 14.85 1.25 -5.58
C ARG A 84 13.53 0.51 -5.81
N THR A 85 12.41 1.08 -5.34
CA THR A 85 11.08 0.54 -5.65
C THR A 85 10.74 0.74 -7.12
N TYR A 86 9.85 -0.08 -7.66
CA TYR A 86 9.45 0.07 -9.06
C TYR A 86 8.76 1.41 -9.34
N SER A 87 8.06 2.00 -8.38
CA SER A 87 7.45 3.33 -8.51
C SER A 87 8.52 4.42 -8.66
N ALA A 88 9.62 4.30 -7.91
CA ALA A 88 10.78 5.16 -8.02
C ALA A 88 11.47 5.05 -9.38
N ASP A 89 11.66 3.81 -9.84
CA ASP A 89 12.23 3.53 -11.15
C ASP A 89 11.32 3.97 -12.29
N PHE A 90 10.00 3.86 -12.11
CA PHE A 90 9.02 4.41 -13.03
C PHE A 90 9.19 5.92 -13.19
N ALA A 91 9.31 6.66 -12.09
CA ALA A 91 9.56 8.10 -12.12
C ALA A 91 10.85 8.46 -12.87
N ARG A 92 11.93 7.68 -12.65
CA ARG A 92 13.20 7.86 -13.39
C ARG A 92 13.05 7.57 -14.88
N THR A 93 12.36 6.49 -15.21
CA THR A 93 12.08 6.10 -16.60
C THR A 93 11.23 7.14 -17.33
N ALA A 94 10.17 7.63 -16.68
CA ALA A 94 9.32 8.69 -17.22
C ALA A 94 10.13 9.96 -17.50
N ARG A 95 10.97 10.37 -16.55
CA ARG A 95 11.83 11.55 -16.70
C ARG A 95 12.83 11.37 -17.85
N ALA A 96 13.46 10.21 -17.95
CA ALA A 96 14.39 9.90 -19.05
C ALA A 96 13.69 9.91 -20.41
N ALA A 97 12.41 9.61 -20.46
CA ALA A 97 11.56 9.68 -21.66
C ALA A 97 10.94 11.07 -21.90
N GLY A 98 11.36 12.10 -21.15
CA GLY A 98 10.86 13.48 -21.30
C GLY A 98 9.52 13.77 -20.60
N THR A 99 8.96 12.81 -19.84
CA THR A 99 7.72 12.98 -19.09
C THR A 99 8.03 13.35 -17.65
N ALA A 100 7.73 14.59 -17.24
CA ALA A 100 7.99 15.07 -15.86
C ALA A 100 6.89 14.60 -14.87
N ALA A 101 6.54 13.31 -14.89
CA ALA A 101 5.49 12.77 -14.02
C ALA A 101 5.87 12.86 -12.53
N ARG A 102 4.89 13.27 -11.71
CA ARG A 102 4.94 13.17 -10.24
C ARG A 102 4.41 11.80 -9.84
N VAL A 103 5.27 10.94 -9.34
CA VAL A 103 4.92 9.56 -9.02
C VAL A 103 4.92 9.38 -7.50
N TYR A 104 3.84 8.81 -6.97
CA TYR A 104 3.66 8.55 -5.55
C TYR A 104 3.43 7.07 -5.31
N ASN A 105 4.13 6.53 -4.32
CA ASN A 105 4.01 5.14 -3.89
C ASN A 105 3.08 5.06 -2.68
N LEU A 106 1.90 4.53 -2.84
CA LEU A 106 0.90 4.28 -1.80
C LEU A 106 0.79 2.78 -1.48
N GLY A 107 1.85 2.03 -1.75
CA GLY A 107 1.95 0.64 -1.33
C GLY A 107 2.07 0.53 0.18
N ALA A 108 1.39 -0.44 0.76
CA ALA A 108 1.50 -0.79 2.17
C ALA A 108 1.69 -2.29 2.32
N ASP A 109 2.58 -2.68 3.24
CA ASP A 109 2.84 -4.10 3.49
C ASP A 109 1.57 -4.82 3.94
N GLY A 110 1.25 -5.94 3.27
CA GLY A 110 0.06 -6.74 3.50
C GLY A 110 -1.27 -6.05 3.13
N ALA A 111 -1.25 -4.94 2.36
CA ALA A 111 -2.48 -4.29 1.90
C ALA A 111 -3.32 -5.23 1.04
N LEU A 112 -4.62 -5.24 1.31
CA LEU A 112 -5.63 -5.99 0.57
C LEU A 112 -6.41 -5.03 -0.36
N VAL A 113 -7.33 -5.59 -1.16
CA VAL A 113 -8.12 -4.78 -2.09
C VAL A 113 -8.99 -3.75 -1.36
N ALA A 114 -9.44 -4.05 -0.15
CA ALA A 114 -10.21 -3.11 0.65
C ALA A 114 -9.39 -1.90 1.10
N ASP A 115 -8.12 -2.10 1.48
CA ASP A 115 -7.23 -0.98 1.81
C ASP A 115 -7.03 -0.08 0.60
N GLN A 116 -6.83 -0.70 -0.57
CA GLN A 116 -6.70 0.03 -1.83
C GLN A 116 -7.99 0.77 -2.19
N TYR A 117 -9.17 0.21 -1.86
CA TYR A 117 -10.47 0.86 -2.07
C TYR A 117 -10.55 2.21 -1.34
N PHE A 118 -10.25 2.25 -0.05
CA PHE A 118 -10.35 3.47 0.74
C PHE A 118 -9.37 4.55 0.27
N ILE A 119 -8.13 4.16 -0.04
CA ILE A 119 -7.12 5.10 -0.55
C ILE A 119 -7.51 5.60 -1.94
N ALA A 120 -7.93 4.70 -2.84
CA ALA A 120 -8.31 5.04 -4.21
C ALA A 120 -9.55 5.92 -4.25
N ASP A 121 -10.59 5.62 -3.46
CA ASP A 121 -11.79 6.45 -3.40
C ASP A 121 -11.46 7.88 -3.02
N ARG A 122 -10.61 8.07 -2.03
CA ARG A 122 -10.20 9.39 -1.59
C ARG A 122 -9.39 10.14 -2.64
N LEU A 123 -8.46 9.46 -3.30
CA LEU A 123 -7.48 10.08 -4.19
C LEU A 123 -7.86 10.05 -5.68
N ALA A 124 -8.96 9.40 -6.06
CA ALA A 124 -9.37 9.28 -7.46
C ALA A 124 -9.47 10.63 -8.20
N GLY A 125 -10.00 11.66 -7.54
CA GLY A 125 -10.09 13.02 -8.08
C GLY A 125 -8.75 13.79 -8.12
N HIS A 126 -7.71 13.26 -7.51
CA HIS A 126 -6.41 13.91 -7.32
C HIS A 126 -5.29 13.27 -8.15
N ALA A 127 -5.57 12.21 -8.88
CA ALA A 127 -4.64 11.51 -9.76
C ALA A 127 -4.98 11.76 -11.24
N ASP A 128 -3.95 11.84 -12.08
CA ASP A 128 -4.10 11.77 -13.53
C ASP A 128 -4.07 10.30 -13.99
N LEU A 129 -3.45 9.43 -13.20
CA LEU A 129 -3.46 7.98 -13.38
C LEU A 129 -3.29 7.26 -12.03
N LEU A 130 -4.14 6.27 -11.79
CA LEU A 130 -4.01 5.30 -10.71
C LEU A 130 -3.47 3.98 -11.27
N GLY A 131 -2.32 3.54 -10.79
CA GLY A 131 -1.80 2.20 -11.02
C GLY A 131 -2.12 1.33 -9.80
N ILE A 132 -3.07 0.41 -9.94
CA ILE A 132 -3.54 -0.43 -8.84
C ILE A 132 -2.96 -1.83 -9.00
N GLN A 133 -2.00 -2.16 -8.16
CA GLN A 133 -1.35 -3.47 -8.15
C GLN A 133 -2.19 -4.47 -7.38
N LEU A 134 -2.45 -5.60 -7.99
CA LEU A 134 -3.12 -6.74 -7.39
C LEU A 134 -2.08 -7.85 -7.15
N THR A 135 -2.04 -8.38 -5.96
CA THR A 135 -1.19 -9.52 -5.59
C THR A 135 -2.03 -10.79 -5.66
N TYR A 136 -1.56 -11.81 -6.38
CA TYR A 136 -2.32 -13.05 -6.56
C TYR A 136 -2.69 -13.73 -5.24
N HIS A 137 -1.74 -13.72 -4.29
CA HIS A 137 -1.94 -14.29 -2.96
C HIS A 137 -3.11 -13.67 -2.18
N THR A 138 -3.40 -12.39 -2.35
CA THR A 138 -4.49 -11.71 -1.63
C THR A 138 -5.88 -12.25 -1.97
N PHE A 139 -6.02 -12.90 -3.14
CA PHE A 139 -7.27 -13.53 -3.54
C PHE A 139 -7.45 -14.96 -3.00
N ASN A 140 -6.44 -15.52 -2.31
CA ASN A 140 -6.56 -16.81 -1.67
C ASN A 140 -7.47 -16.72 -0.44
N PRO A 141 -8.59 -17.48 -0.40
CA PRO A 141 -9.50 -17.45 0.74
C PRO A 141 -8.86 -17.87 2.07
N ALA A 142 -7.82 -18.71 2.02
CA ALA A 142 -7.11 -19.19 3.21
C ALA A 142 -6.12 -18.15 3.77
N ALA A 143 -5.63 -17.23 2.95
CA ALA A 143 -4.66 -16.21 3.36
C ALA A 143 -5.28 -15.07 4.22
N ARG A 144 -6.59 -15.09 4.43
CA ARG A 144 -7.35 -14.00 5.08
C ARG A 144 -7.29 -13.95 6.59
N ILE A 145 -6.83 -14.99 7.24
CA ILE A 145 -6.95 -15.13 8.70
C ILE A 145 -6.24 -13.97 9.43
N ASP A 146 -5.18 -13.44 8.86
CA ASP A 146 -4.38 -12.36 9.46
C ASP A 146 -4.73 -10.95 8.95
N GLY A 147 -5.55 -10.84 7.91
CA GLY A 147 -5.81 -9.56 7.21
C GLY A 147 -7.04 -8.79 7.71
N ALA A 148 -7.96 -9.44 8.42
CA ALA A 148 -9.23 -8.82 8.83
C ALA A 148 -9.04 -7.65 9.80
N GLU A 149 -8.00 -7.65 10.60
CA GLU A 149 -7.75 -6.62 11.60
C GLU A 149 -7.23 -5.30 11.03
N ARG A 150 -6.57 -5.32 9.87
CA ARG A 150 -6.03 -4.09 9.26
C ARG A 150 -7.10 -3.21 8.65
N PHE A 151 -8.19 -3.78 8.15
CA PHE A 151 -9.31 -3.05 7.54
C PHE A 151 -10.05 -2.14 8.51
N SER A 152 -10.15 -2.49 9.77
CA SER A 152 -10.93 -1.73 10.76
C SER A 152 -10.33 -0.36 11.05
N GLU A 153 -9.03 -0.21 10.89
CA GLU A 153 -8.31 1.02 11.21
C GLU A 153 -8.32 2.04 10.05
N LEU A 154 -8.19 1.58 8.81
CA LEU A 154 -7.96 2.47 7.67
C LEU A 154 -9.10 3.46 7.39
N PRO A 155 -10.40 3.08 7.37
CA PRO A 155 -11.49 4.04 7.23
C PRO A 155 -11.52 5.06 8.36
N THR A 156 -11.20 4.62 9.58
CA THR A 156 -11.13 5.47 10.77
C THR A 156 -9.98 6.45 10.65
N ILE A 157 -8.81 5.97 10.26
CA ILE A 157 -7.60 6.75 10.07
C ILE A 157 -7.78 7.79 8.96
N LEU A 158 -8.39 7.42 7.84
CA LEU A 158 -8.69 8.33 6.74
C LEU A 158 -9.90 9.25 7.01
N GLY A 159 -10.63 9.02 8.10
CA GLY A 159 -11.83 9.80 8.42
C GLY A 159 -13.01 9.53 7.48
N GLU A 160 -13.01 8.41 6.76
CA GLU A 160 -14.03 8.05 5.78
C GLU A 160 -15.11 7.17 6.41
N PRO A 161 -16.41 7.46 6.18
CA PRO A 161 -17.47 6.55 6.61
C PRO A 161 -17.47 5.29 5.74
N VAL A 162 -17.49 4.13 6.38
CA VAL A 162 -17.64 2.86 5.65
C VAL A 162 -19.05 2.77 5.06
N GLY A 163 -19.16 2.80 3.72
CA GLY A 163 -20.43 2.69 3.02
C GLY A 163 -21.15 1.34 3.28
N ALA A 164 -22.52 1.28 3.13
CA ALA A 164 -23.31 0.09 3.42
C ALA A 164 -22.84 -1.17 2.71
N GLN A 165 -22.50 -1.01 1.43
CA GLN A 165 -22.07 -2.14 0.61
C GLN A 165 -20.69 -2.66 1.04
N VAL A 166 -19.77 -1.75 1.34
CA VAL A 166 -18.43 -2.11 1.83
C VAL A 166 -18.53 -2.82 3.19
N ALA A 167 -19.29 -2.26 4.13
CA ALA A 167 -19.51 -2.87 5.43
C ALA A 167 -20.11 -4.29 5.30
N LYS A 168 -21.07 -4.47 4.40
CA LYS A 168 -21.67 -5.79 4.13
C LYS A 168 -20.65 -6.79 3.56
N VAL A 169 -19.74 -6.35 2.70
CA VAL A 169 -18.71 -7.22 2.12
C VAL A 169 -17.68 -7.61 3.17
N LEU A 170 -17.26 -6.67 3.99
CA LEU A 170 -16.27 -6.88 5.02
C LEU A 170 -16.80 -7.54 6.29
N GLY A 171 -18.14 -7.73 6.39
CA GLY A 171 -18.77 -8.27 7.59
C GLY A 171 -18.68 -7.33 8.81
N ILE A 172 -18.46 -6.05 8.56
CA ILE A 172 -18.36 -5.04 9.64
C ILE A 172 -19.76 -4.76 10.16
N ASP A 173 -20.00 -5.02 11.44
CA ASP A 173 -21.25 -4.62 12.09
C ASP A 173 -21.32 -3.09 12.14
N ARG A 174 -22.39 -2.57 11.53
CA ARG A 174 -22.67 -1.13 11.48
C ARG A 174 -23.32 -0.57 12.73
N THR A 175 -23.55 -1.39 13.72
CA THR A 175 -24.06 -0.86 14.99
C THR A 175 -23.07 0.20 15.42
N PRO A 176 -23.43 1.49 15.48
CA PRO A 176 -22.54 2.50 15.99
C PRO A 176 -22.41 2.23 17.49
N LEU A 177 -21.53 1.32 17.84
CA LEU A 177 -20.93 1.41 19.14
C LEU A 177 -20.33 2.82 19.14
N PHE A 178 -20.95 3.68 19.92
CA PHE A 178 -20.44 5.00 20.21
C PHE A 178 -19.04 4.79 20.79
N ASN A 179 -18.09 4.57 19.92
CA ASN A 179 -16.70 4.51 20.31
C ASN A 179 -16.27 5.96 20.52
N LEU A 180 -16.57 6.48 21.71
CA LEU A 180 -16.21 7.84 22.12
C LEU A 180 -14.70 8.04 21.90
N SER A 181 -13.88 7.03 22.16
CA SER A 181 -12.44 7.10 21.91
C SER A 181 -12.13 7.29 20.42
N GLY A 182 -12.73 6.51 19.53
CA GLY A 182 -12.52 6.67 18.10
C GLY A 182 -13.05 8.01 17.54
N ALA A 183 -14.08 8.59 18.13
CA ALA A 183 -14.53 9.94 17.76
C ALA A 183 -13.55 11.01 18.24
N VAL A 184 -12.99 10.86 19.44
CA VAL A 184 -11.96 11.74 19.99
C VAL A 184 -10.69 11.63 19.15
N ASP A 185 -10.23 10.41 18.82
CA ASP A 185 -9.04 10.15 18.03
C ASP A 185 -9.16 10.80 16.63
N ARG A 186 -10.30 10.60 15.94
CA ARG A 186 -10.56 11.26 14.64
C ARG A 186 -10.54 12.80 14.75
N THR A 187 -11.04 13.35 15.83
CA THR A 187 -11.05 14.82 16.04
C THR A 187 -9.63 15.32 16.27
N LEU A 188 -8.85 14.60 17.08
CA LEU A 188 -7.45 14.92 17.34
C LEU A 188 -6.61 14.80 16.07
N ASP A 189 -6.75 13.71 15.30
CA ASP A 189 -6.06 13.51 14.01
C ASP A 189 -6.37 14.65 13.02
N ARG A 190 -7.63 15.09 12.99
CA ARG A 190 -8.06 16.14 12.07
C ARG A 190 -7.50 17.52 12.45
N HIS A 191 -7.45 17.83 13.73
CA HIS A 191 -7.21 19.20 14.21
C HIS A 191 -5.87 19.40 14.92
N TRP A 192 -5.19 18.33 15.29
CA TRP A 192 -3.95 18.40 16.03
C TRP A 192 -2.81 17.66 15.31
N LEU A 193 -1.90 18.43 14.73
CA LEU A 193 -0.82 17.91 13.91
C LEU A 193 0.12 16.99 14.71
N LEU A 194 0.45 17.34 15.95
CA LEU A 194 1.29 16.51 16.80
C LEU A 194 0.68 15.13 17.01
N PHE A 195 -0.64 15.04 17.19
CA PHE A 195 -1.33 13.76 17.35
C PHE A 195 -1.33 12.97 16.06
N ARG A 196 -1.63 13.59 14.93
CA ARG A 196 -1.65 12.96 13.61
C ARG A 196 -0.29 12.44 13.18
N GLU A 197 0.77 13.21 13.45
CA GLU A 197 2.13 12.92 12.96
C GLU A 197 3.03 12.29 14.04
N HIS A 198 2.45 11.87 15.18
CA HIS A 198 3.23 11.40 16.32
C HIS A 198 4.14 10.21 16.02
N ASP A 199 3.69 9.27 15.17
CA ASP A 199 4.50 8.11 14.78
C ASP A 199 5.64 8.49 13.85
N GLU A 200 5.40 9.41 12.89
CA GLU A 200 6.44 9.95 12.02
C GLU A 200 7.48 10.71 12.83
N LEU A 201 7.03 11.52 13.78
CA LEU A 201 7.91 12.27 14.68
C LEU A 201 8.73 11.30 15.55
N ALA A 202 8.09 10.31 16.15
CA ALA A 202 8.77 9.31 16.98
C ALA A 202 9.75 8.47 16.16
N SER A 203 9.37 8.06 14.94
CA SER A 203 10.25 7.33 14.04
C SER A 203 11.51 8.14 13.69
N ARG A 204 11.37 9.45 13.49
CA ARG A 204 12.51 10.34 13.20
C ARG A 204 13.40 10.61 14.40
N LEU A 205 12.81 10.76 15.59
CA LEU A 205 13.55 11.05 16.80
C LEU A 205 14.17 9.82 17.46
N PHE A 206 13.48 8.69 17.39
CA PHE A 206 13.83 7.47 18.12
C PHE A 206 14.12 6.25 17.21
N GLY A 207 13.99 6.41 15.90
CA GLY A 207 14.22 5.33 14.92
C GLY A 207 13.10 4.28 14.82
N ARG A 208 12.00 4.46 15.57
CA ARG A 208 10.83 3.55 15.56
C ARG A 208 9.55 4.28 15.94
N PRO A 209 8.36 3.78 15.50
CA PRO A 209 7.08 4.35 15.86
C PRO A 209 6.85 4.40 17.38
N ALA A 210 6.18 5.45 17.86
CA ALA A 210 5.89 5.63 19.28
C ALA A 210 5.05 4.47 19.86
N ARG A 211 4.11 3.96 19.07
CA ARG A 211 3.24 2.83 19.43
C ARG A 211 4.05 1.57 19.74
N ASP A 212 5.04 1.26 18.91
CA ASP A 212 5.90 0.08 19.08
C ASP A 212 6.76 0.19 20.33
N GLU A 213 7.26 1.40 20.63
CA GLU A 213 8.01 1.67 21.86
C GLU A 213 7.15 1.52 23.11
N LEU A 214 5.94 2.11 23.10
CA LEU A 214 5.00 2.01 24.21
C LEU A 214 4.53 0.56 24.41
N TYR A 215 4.26 -0.16 23.32
CA TYR A 215 3.85 -1.56 23.36
C TYR A 215 4.98 -2.47 23.89
N ALA A 216 6.21 -2.27 23.43
CA ALA A 216 7.37 -2.99 23.91
C ALA A 216 7.65 -2.72 25.41
N ARG A 217 7.48 -1.48 25.86
CA ARG A 217 7.59 -1.13 27.30
C ARG A 217 6.46 -1.74 28.11
N TRP A 218 5.23 -1.71 27.61
CA TRP A 218 4.08 -2.32 28.27
C TRP A 218 4.23 -3.84 28.37
N GLN A 219 4.67 -4.52 27.32
CA GLN A 219 4.97 -5.95 27.36
C GLN A 219 6.06 -6.29 28.38
N LYS A 220 7.12 -5.48 28.45
CA LYS A 220 8.15 -5.63 29.48
C LYS A 220 7.61 -5.49 30.90
N LEU A 221 6.71 -4.51 31.13
CA LEU A 221 6.13 -4.24 32.45
C LEU A 221 5.07 -5.27 32.85
N SER A 222 4.31 -5.78 31.88
CA SER A 222 3.23 -6.75 32.14
C SER A 222 3.71 -8.21 32.21
N GLY A 223 4.97 -8.47 31.91
CA GLY A 223 5.51 -9.84 31.83
C GLY A 223 4.89 -10.68 30.70
N SER A 224 4.10 -10.06 29.82
CA SER A 224 3.37 -10.70 28.74
C SER A 224 4.12 -10.65 27.40
N ALA A 225 5.46 -10.62 27.45
CA ALA A 225 6.23 -10.76 26.21
C ALA A 225 5.80 -12.06 25.53
N PRO A 226 5.26 -12.00 24.28
CA PRO A 226 4.98 -13.23 23.55
C PRO A 226 6.28 -14.02 23.51
N LYS A 227 6.20 -15.33 23.75
CA LYS A 227 7.29 -16.21 23.35
C LYS A 227 7.48 -15.93 21.85
N GLU A 228 8.52 -15.17 21.53
CA GLU A 228 8.94 -15.03 20.15
C GLU A 228 9.17 -16.45 19.64
N LEU A 229 8.21 -16.96 18.88
CA LEU A 229 8.52 -18.06 17.97
C LEU A 229 9.69 -17.53 17.15
N PRO A 230 10.80 -18.26 17.04
CA PRO A 230 11.92 -17.82 16.24
C PRO A 230 11.38 -17.58 14.83
N LEU A 231 11.13 -16.32 14.51
CA LEU A 231 10.82 -15.91 13.15
C LEU A 231 12.01 -16.38 12.32
N ALA A 232 11.73 -17.19 11.31
CA ALA A 232 12.76 -17.54 10.34
C ALA A 232 13.47 -16.24 9.93
N PRO A 233 14.82 -16.20 9.96
CA PRO A 233 15.56 -14.97 9.70
C PRO A 233 15.05 -14.35 8.39
N SER A 234 14.66 -13.07 8.45
CA SER A 234 14.18 -12.36 7.28
C SER A 234 15.25 -12.37 6.19
N LEU A 235 14.85 -12.52 4.94
CA LEU A 235 15.78 -12.42 3.83
C LEU A 235 16.51 -11.07 3.87
N PRO A 236 17.81 -11.05 3.59
CA PRO A 236 18.52 -9.79 3.38
C PRO A 236 17.82 -9.00 2.26
N LYS A 237 17.72 -7.68 2.44
CA LYS A 237 17.20 -6.81 1.38
C LYS A 237 18.00 -6.99 0.10
N ASN A 238 17.32 -7.02 -1.03
CA ASN A 238 17.92 -7.21 -2.35
C ASN A 238 18.62 -8.58 -2.55
N ALA A 239 18.39 -9.57 -1.67
CA ALA A 239 18.86 -10.92 -1.92
C ALA A 239 18.24 -11.46 -3.24
N ARG A 240 19.00 -12.27 -3.94
CA ARG A 240 18.50 -12.93 -5.16
C ARG A 240 18.08 -14.35 -4.84
N PHE A 241 16.85 -14.72 -5.21
CA PHE A 241 16.31 -16.06 -4.97
C PHE A 241 17.21 -17.17 -5.55
N ASP A 242 17.71 -16.98 -6.77
CA ASP A 242 18.55 -17.95 -7.46
C ASP A 242 19.96 -18.13 -6.86
N GLN A 243 20.34 -17.27 -5.91
CA GLN A 243 21.62 -17.34 -5.17
C GLN A 243 21.46 -17.86 -3.74
N LEU A 244 20.23 -18.09 -3.29
CA LEU A 244 19.99 -18.70 -1.98
C LEU A 244 20.34 -20.19 -2.01
N ASP A 245 20.70 -20.74 -0.86
CA ASP A 245 20.87 -22.19 -0.73
C ASP A 245 19.54 -22.94 -0.96
N PRO A 246 19.59 -24.19 -1.42
CA PRO A 246 18.38 -24.94 -1.81
C PRO A 246 17.38 -25.10 -0.66
N ALA A 247 17.83 -25.25 0.58
CA ALA A 247 16.95 -25.39 1.74
C ALA A 247 16.17 -24.11 1.98
N ARG A 248 16.82 -22.96 1.82
CA ARG A 248 16.18 -21.63 1.95
C ARG A 248 15.22 -21.35 0.81
N GLN A 249 15.56 -21.76 -0.42
CA GLN A 249 14.63 -21.66 -1.55
C GLN A 249 13.36 -22.47 -1.29
N THR A 250 13.50 -23.70 -0.82
CA THR A 250 12.38 -24.58 -0.45
C THR A 250 11.50 -23.91 0.61
N GLU A 251 12.08 -23.47 1.73
CA GLU A 251 11.34 -22.79 2.81
C GLU A 251 10.52 -21.58 2.29
N ILE A 252 11.10 -20.80 1.38
CA ILE A 252 10.43 -19.63 0.81
C ILE A 252 9.24 -20.06 -0.05
N VAL A 253 9.45 -21.05 -0.93
CA VAL A 253 8.43 -21.47 -1.89
C VAL A 253 7.30 -22.25 -1.22
N GLU A 254 7.57 -22.99 -0.15
CA GLU A 254 6.54 -23.69 0.64
C GLU A 254 5.46 -22.76 1.19
N ARG A 255 5.79 -21.49 1.44
CA ARG A 255 4.81 -20.48 1.87
C ARG A 255 3.77 -20.16 0.78
N TYR A 256 4.04 -20.56 -0.46
CA TYR A 256 3.19 -20.35 -1.62
C TYR A 256 2.65 -21.67 -2.20
N ALA A 257 2.74 -22.78 -1.42
CA ALA A 257 2.31 -24.10 -1.87
C ALA A 257 0.83 -24.14 -2.30
N ASP A 258 0.02 -23.25 -1.76
CA ASP A 258 -1.38 -23.11 -2.08
C ASP A 258 -1.65 -22.46 -3.47
N PHE A 259 -0.64 -21.85 -4.11
CA PHE A 259 -0.79 -21.28 -5.46
C PHE A 259 -1.17 -22.31 -6.52
N ALA A 260 -0.83 -23.57 -6.29
CA ALA A 260 -1.22 -24.68 -7.16
C ALA A 260 -2.66 -25.16 -6.96
N SER A 261 -3.37 -24.72 -5.92
CA SER A 261 -4.63 -25.36 -5.51
C SER A 261 -5.80 -24.43 -5.23
N PHE A 262 -5.59 -23.16 -4.92
CA PHE A 262 -6.72 -22.32 -4.55
C PHE A 262 -7.55 -21.86 -5.76
N GLN A 263 -8.85 -21.98 -5.61
CA GLN A 263 -9.82 -21.45 -6.57
C GLN A 263 -10.51 -20.24 -5.99
N ILE A 264 -10.54 -19.14 -6.73
CA ILE A 264 -11.32 -17.97 -6.37
C ILE A 264 -12.76 -18.10 -6.84
N ARG A 265 -13.69 -17.60 -6.01
CA ARG A 265 -15.12 -17.60 -6.30
C ARG A 265 -15.62 -16.17 -6.29
N ARG A 266 -16.57 -15.85 -7.15
CA ARG A 266 -17.18 -14.51 -7.21
C ARG A 266 -17.78 -14.04 -5.88
N SER A 267 -18.12 -14.98 -4.99
CA SER A 267 -18.59 -14.69 -3.64
C SER A 267 -17.49 -14.25 -2.67
N ASP A 268 -16.22 -14.43 -3.03
CA ASP A 268 -15.09 -14.11 -2.16
C ASP A 268 -15.01 -12.61 -1.90
N SER A 269 -14.72 -12.23 -0.65
CA SER A 269 -14.80 -10.83 -0.23
C SER A 269 -13.81 -9.95 -1.00
N GLU A 270 -12.60 -10.45 -1.31
CA GLU A 270 -11.62 -9.69 -2.09
C GLU A 270 -12.10 -9.41 -3.53
N LEU A 271 -12.78 -10.37 -4.18
CA LEU A 271 -13.36 -10.12 -5.50
C LEU A 271 -14.55 -9.17 -5.42
N ARG A 272 -15.35 -9.25 -4.36
CA ARG A 272 -16.46 -8.31 -4.13
C ARG A 272 -15.93 -6.91 -3.82
N MET A 273 -14.82 -6.81 -3.08
CA MET A 273 -14.14 -5.53 -2.85
C MET A 273 -13.52 -4.98 -4.14
N LEU A 274 -12.95 -5.84 -4.99
CA LEU A 274 -12.45 -5.44 -6.30
C LEU A 274 -13.57 -4.87 -7.19
N ASP A 275 -14.73 -5.52 -7.18
CA ASP A 275 -15.91 -5.04 -7.92
C ASP A 275 -16.37 -3.66 -7.43
N LEU A 276 -16.43 -3.46 -6.10
CA LEU A 276 -16.73 -2.16 -5.50
C LEU A 276 -15.68 -1.10 -5.82
N LEU A 277 -14.40 -1.46 -5.80
CA LEU A 277 -13.30 -0.57 -6.17
C LEU A 277 -13.43 -0.14 -7.64
N CYS A 278 -13.65 -1.09 -8.54
CA CYS A 278 -13.83 -0.81 -9.96
C CYS A 278 -15.06 0.08 -10.22
N ALA A 279 -16.22 -0.25 -9.62
CA ALA A 279 -17.42 0.57 -9.70
C ALA A 279 -17.18 2.00 -9.17
N ARG A 280 -16.36 2.12 -8.12
CA ARG A 280 -16.02 3.44 -7.57
C ARG A 280 -15.12 4.23 -8.51
N MET A 281 -14.13 3.60 -9.13
CA MET A 281 -13.26 4.24 -10.13
C MET A 281 -14.07 4.69 -11.37
N GLU A 282 -14.96 3.84 -11.85
CA GLU A 282 -15.90 4.16 -12.93
C GLU A 282 -16.76 5.39 -12.57
N SER A 283 -17.43 5.36 -11.41
CA SER A 283 -18.31 6.46 -10.95
C SER A 283 -17.57 7.79 -10.75
N ARG A 284 -16.27 7.74 -10.46
CA ARG A 284 -15.40 8.91 -10.32
C ARG A 284 -14.79 9.36 -11.66
N HIS A 285 -15.05 8.61 -12.75
CA HIS A 285 -14.36 8.80 -14.03
C HIS A 285 -12.84 8.80 -13.88
N ALA A 286 -12.34 8.02 -12.91
CA ALA A 286 -10.92 7.95 -12.60
C ALA A 286 -10.19 7.13 -13.67
N ARG A 287 -9.08 7.63 -14.16
CA ARG A 287 -8.21 6.87 -15.04
C ARG A 287 -7.40 5.89 -14.21
N ALA A 288 -7.84 4.63 -14.17
CA ALA A 288 -7.20 3.58 -13.39
C ALA A 288 -6.77 2.41 -14.27
N VAL A 289 -5.61 1.85 -13.97
CA VAL A 289 -5.09 0.63 -14.58
C VAL A 289 -4.80 -0.37 -13.46
N PHE A 290 -5.43 -1.51 -13.53
CA PHE A 290 -5.19 -2.63 -12.64
C PHE A 290 -4.15 -3.56 -13.25
N PHE A 291 -3.26 -4.08 -12.43
CA PHE A 291 -2.28 -5.03 -12.92
C PHE A 291 -1.92 -6.09 -11.87
N MET A 292 -1.78 -7.34 -12.33
CA MET A 292 -1.21 -8.41 -11.51
C MET A 292 0.27 -8.15 -11.30
N SER A 293 0.76 -8.23 -10.07
CA SER A 293 2.21 -8.14 -9.81
C SER A 293 2.94 -9.30 -10.49
N PRO A 294 4.17 -9.08 -10.96
CA PRO A 294 4.99 -10.18 -11.43
C PRO A 294 5.20 -11.24 -10.35
N LEU A 295 5.17 -12.49 -10.75
CA LEU A 295 5.52 -13.66 -9.94
C LEU A 295 6.82 -14.26 -10.46
N ASN A 296 7.58 -14.87 -9.57
CA ASN A 296 8.75 -15.67 -9.90
C ASN A 296 8.29 -17.05 -10.43
N LEU A 297 7.71 -17.05 -11.63
CA LEU A 297 7.14 -18.28 -12.22
C LEU A 297 8.17 -19.39 -12.33
N GLY A 298 9.40 -19.08 -12.76
CA GLY A 298 10.45 -20.09 -12.87
C GLY A 298 10.75 -20.79 -11.54
N ALA A 299 10.71 -20.09 -10.41
CA ALA A 299 10.84 -20.73 -9.11
C ALA A 299 9.59 -21.53 -8.76
N LEU A 300 8.40 -20.93 -8.83
CA LEU A 300 7.15 -21.59 -8.46
C LEU A 300 6.89 -22.87 -9.26
N GLU A 301 7.24 -22.88 -10.55
CA GLU A 301 7.13 -24.04 -11.43
C GLU A 301 8.16 -25.12 -11.08
N SER A 302 9.43 -24.73 -10.85
CA SER A 302 10.50 -25.68 -10.53
C SER A 302 10.26 -26.45 -9.22
N PHE A 303 9.50 -25.84 -8.29
CA PHE A 303 9.08 -26.48 -7.05
C PHE A 303 7.68 -27.11 -7.13
N GLY A 304 7.00 -27.07 -8.30
CA GLY A 304 5.69 -27.68 -8.49
C GLY A 304 4.54 -27.03 -7.73
N VAL A 305 4.69 -25.77 -7.31
CA VAL A 305 3.69 -25.04 -6.53
C VAL A 305 2.89 -24.04 -7.38
N PHE A 306 2.94 -24.16 -8.70
CA PHE A 306 2.21 -23.31 -9.62
C PHE A 306 1.46 -24.12 -10.68
N ASP A 307 0.17 -23.83 -10.83
CA ASP A 307 -0.68 -24.40 -11.88
C ASP A 307 -1.13 -23.27 -12.83
N HIS A 308 -0.57 -23.26 -14.03
CA HIS A 308 -0.87 -22.27 -15.07
C HIS A 308 -2.35 -22.23 -15.45
N ARG A 309 -3.00 -23.39 -15.51
CA ARG A 309 -4.41 -23.49 -15.90
C ARG A 309 -5.29 -22.86 -14.82
N LEU A 310 -5.01 -23.18 -13.57
CA LEU A 310 -5.74 -22.64 -12.42
C LEU A 310 -5.49 -21.13 -12.28
N TYR A 311 -4.22 -20.70 -12.38
CA TYR A 311 -3.85 -19.30 -12.39
C TYR A 311 -4.62 -18.52 -13.46
N SER A 312 -4.60 -19.02 -14.71
CA SER A 312 -5.28 -18.38 -15.83
C SER A 312 -6.79 -18.28 -15.62
N ALA A 313 -7.41 -19.34 -15.07
CA ALA A 313 -8.84 -19.34 -14.73
C ALA A 313 -9.17 -18.31 -13.66
N ASN A 314 -8.37 -18.23 -12.59
CA ASN A 314 -8.53 -17.25 -11.52
C ASN A 314 -8.34 -15.81 -12.04
N VAL A 315 -7.29 -15.55 -12.81
CA VAL A 315 -7.02 -14.23 -13.37
C VAL A 315 -8.07 -13.82 -14.39
N ALA A 316 -8.67 -14.75 -15.12
CA ALA A 316 -9.79 -14.45 -16.02
C ALA A 316 -11.02 -13.90 -15.26
N ILE A 317 -11.28 -14.40 -14.05
CA ILE A 317 -12.35 -13.88 -13.19
C ILE A 317 -12.00 -12.45 -12.75
N ILE A 318 -10.77 -12.21 -12.26
CA ILE A 318 -10.29 -10.87 -11.84
C ILE A 318 -10.40 -9.89 -13.02
N ARG A 319 -9.86 -10.26 -14.17
CA ARG A 319 -9.91 -9.48 -15.41
C ARG A 319 -11.34 -9.12 -15.78
N SER A 320 -12.26 -10.11 -15.76
CA SER A 320 -13.66 -9.89 -16.14
C SER A 320 -14.37 -8.87 -15.24
N ILE A 321 -13.96 -8.75 -13.97
CA ILE A 321 -14.47 -7.75 -13.05
C ILE A 321 -13.97 -6.36 -13.47
N VAL A 322 -12.67 -6.20 -13.68
CA VAL A 322 -12.06 -4.91 -14.04
C VAL A 322 -12.59 -4.40 -15.38
N GLU A 323 -12.58 -5.25 -16.40
CA GLU A 323 -12.95 -4.88 -17.77
C GLU A 323 -14.46 -4.59 -17.91
N ARG A 324 -15.33 -5.21 -17.09
CA ARG A 324 -16.77 -4.91 -17.05
C ARG A 324 -17.05 -3.46 -16.66
N HIS A 325 -16.19 -2.83 -15.87
CA HIS A 325 -16.26 -1.42 -15.51
C HIS A 325 -15.53 -0.48 -16.48
N GLY A 326 -15.15 -0.99 -17.67
CA GLY A 326 -14.44 -0.20 -18.68
C GLY A 326 -13.00 0.17 -18.28
N LEU A 327 -12.43 -0.50 -17.28
CA LEU A 327 -11.10 -0.24 -16.77
C LEU A 327 -10.06 -1.17 -17.41
N SER A 328 -8.81 -0.72 -17.47
CA SER A 328 -7.72 -1.49 -18.07
C SER A 328 -7.13 -2.49 -17.08
N PHE A 329 -6.82 -3.69 -17.59
CA PHE A 329 -6.17 -4.75 -16.82
C PHE A 329 -4.92 -5.30 -17.53
N ILE A 330 -3.82 -5.43 -16.80
CA ILE A 330 -2.56 -5.98 -17.30
C ILE A 330 -2.14 -7.17 -16.42
N ASP A 331 -1.92 -8.31 -17.06
CA ASP A 331 -1.31 -9.46 -16.40
C ASP A 331 0.15 -9.61 -16.86
N TRP A 332 1.06 -9.49 -15.90
CA TRP A 332 2.51 -9.60 -16.14
C TRP A 332 3.04 -11.02 -16.07
N ASN A 333 2.18 -11.98 -15.75
CA ASN A 333 2.54 -13.39 -15.62
C ASN A 333 2.11 -14.24 -16.85
N GLN A 334 1.75 -13.56 -17.95
CA GLN A 334 1.45 -14.21 -19.21
C GLN A 334 2.74 -14.58 -19.95
N PRO A 335 2.71 -15.64 -20.80
CA PRO A 335 3.85 -16.02 -21.62
C PRO A 335 4.46 -14.84 -22.39
N GLY A 336 5.76 -14.67 -22.28
CA GLY A 336 6.53 -13.60 -22.91
C GLY A 336 6.51 -12.25 -22.16
N ARG A 337 5.77 -12.15 -21.04
CA ARG A 337 5.80 -10.97 -20.15
C ARG A 337 6.49 -11.23 -18.83
N GLU A 338 6.70 -12.47 -18.47
CA GLU A 338 7.32 -12.90 -17.21
C GLU A 338 8.71 -12.30 -17.01
N LEU A 339 9.07 -12.11 -15.77
CA LEU A 339 10.41 -11.71 -15.38
C LEU A 339 11.26 -12.96 -15.05
N PRO A 340 12.54 -12.97 -15.42
CA PRO A 340 13.48 -14.06 -15.04
C PRO A 340 13.61 -14.17 -13.50
N SER A 341 13.79 -15.41 -13.00
CA SER A 341 13.95 -15.69 -11.55
C SER A 341 15.09 -14.91 -10.90
N ALA A 342 16.15 -14.61 -11.62
CA ALA A 342 17.27 -13.78 -11.15
C ALA A 342 16.87 -12.34 -10.74
N LEU A 343 15.68 -11.90 -11.13
CA LEU A 343 15.14 -10.58 -10.80
C LEU A 343 14.26 -10.56 -9.55
N PHE A 344 14.12 -11.71 -8.89
CA PHE A 344 13.30 -11.85 -7.69
C PHE A 344 14.14 -12.16 -6.45
N ALA A 345 13.64 -11.70 -5.32
CA ALA A 345 14.15 -12.03 -3.99
C ALA A 345 13.44 -13.26 -3.40
N ASP A 346 12.18 -13.46 -3.76
CA ASP A 346 11.34 -14.60 -3.38
C ASP A 346 10.32 -14.92 -4.50
N ALA A 347 9.16 -15.46 -4.15
CA ALA A 347 8.12 -15.82 -5.11
C ALA A 347 7.37 -14.60 -5.69
N THR A 348 7.34 -13.46 -4.99
CA THR A 348 6.47 -12.31 -5.30
C THR A 348 7.18 -10.95 -5.28
N HIS A 349 8.35 -10.88 -4.66
CA HIS A 349 9.07 -9.62 -4.48
C HIS A 349 10.28 -9.54 -5.41
N THR A 350 10.36 -8.45 -6.15
CA THR A 350 11.51 -8.20 -7.03
C THR A 350 12.70 -7.63 -6.25
N THR A 351 13.91 -7.95 -6.74
CA THR A 351 15.15 -7.24 -6.35
C THR A 351 15.12 -5.80 -6.88
N ASP A 352 16.13 -4.99 -6.52
CA ASP A 352 16.31 -3.64 -7.09
C ASP A 352 16.39 -3.67 -8.62
N GLN A 353 17.14 -4.64 -9.18
CA GLN A 353 17.24 -4.82 -10.62
C GLN A 353 15.90 -5.25 -11.22
N GLY A 354 15.18 -6.14 -10.55
CA GLY A 354 13.85 -6.60 -10.96
C GLY A 354 12.85 -5.45 -10.98
N SER A 355 12.84 -4.63 -9.94
CA SER A 355 12.02 -3.41 -9.85
C SER A 355 12.30 -2.44 -11.00
N ALA A 356 13.58 -2.22 -11.33
CA ALA A 356 13.96 -1.35 -12.44
C ALA A 356 13.54 -1.92 -13.82
N VAL A 357 13.64 -3.23 -14.03
CA VAL A 357 13.16 -3.88 -15.27
C VAL A 357 11.65 -3.79 -15.36
N PHE A 358 10.95 -4.12 -14.28
CA PHE A 358 9.50 -4.05 -14.22
C PHE A 358 8.99 -2.62 -14.47
N ALA A 359 9.59 -1.62 -13.82
CA ALA A 359 9.23 -0.22 -13.98
C ALA A 359 9.32 0.25 -15.44
N ARG A 360 10.36 -0.15 -16.17
CA ARG A 360 10.49 0.19 -17.60
C ARG A 360 9.40 -0.45 -18.46
N ARG A 361 9.05 -1.72 -18.17
CA ARG A 361 7.94 -2.40 -18.86
C ARG A 361 6.60 -1.74 -18.55
N LEU A 362 6.37 -1.43 -17.26
CA LEU A 362 5.16 -0.76 -16.79
C LEU A 362 5.02 0.63 -17.41
N TYR A 363 6.12 1.42 -17.46
CA TYR A 363 6.11 2.72 -18.10
C TYR A 363 5.71 2.62 -19.57
N ARG A 364 6.29 1.68 -20.34
CA ARG A 364 5.93 1.51 -21.76
C ARG A 364 4.45 1.18 -21.94
N ALA A 365 3.88 0.38 -21.05
CA ALA A 365 2.46 0.04 -21.10
C ALA A 365 1.55 1.21 -20.73
N LEU A 366 1.98 2.09 -19.80
CA LEU A 366 1.17 3.18 -19.29
C LEU A 366 1.42 4.53 -20.01
N ALA A 367 2.57 4.68 -20.69
CA ALA A 367 2.94 5.94 -21.37
C ALA A 367 1.86 6.48 -22.34
N PRO A 368 1.16 5.65 -23.14
CA PRO A 368 0.08 6.13 -24.02
C PRO A 368 -1.04 6.83 -23.27
N LEU A 369 -1.26 6.47 -21.99
CA LEU A 369 -2.31 7.07 -21.17
C LEU A 369 -1.98 8.49 -20.70
N PHE A 370 -0.69 8.88 -20.74
CA PHE A 370 -0.26 10.25 -20.43
C PHE A 370 -0.37 11.17 -21.65
N ALA A 371 -0.10 10.66 -22.85
CA ALA A 371 -0.08 11.44 -24.07
C ALA A 371 -1.48 11.95 -24.47
N GLY A 372 -2.54 11.24 -24.09
CA GLY A 372 -3.92 11.62 -24.42
C GLY A 372 -4.50 12.77 -23.58
N GLY A 373 -3.81 13.25 -22.53
CA GLY A 373 -4.29 14.33 -21.66
C GLY A 373 -3.92 15.75 -22.11
N ALA A 374 -3.07 15.88 -23.11
CA ALA A 374 -2.60 17.19 -23.60
C ALA A 374 -3.45 17.78 -24.77
N GLN A 375 -4.51 17.08 -25.19
CA GLN A 375 -5.31 17.47 -26.35
C GLN A 375 -6.81 17.68 -26.05
N SER A 376 -7.22 17.82 -24.79
CA SER A 376 -8.62 18.16 -24.48
C SER A 376 -8.75 19.44 -23.68
#